data_c6f847a09b1108cb4fc1d9d083a294d5
#
_entry.id   c6f847a09b1108cb4fc1d9d083a294d5
#
_cell.length_a   1.000
_cell.length_b   1.000
_cell.length_c   1.000
_cell.angle_alpha   90.00
_cell.angle_beta   90.00
_cell.angle_gamma   90.00
#
_symmetry.space_group_name_H-M   'P 1'
#
loop_
_entity.id
_entity.type
_entity.pdbx_description
1 polymer ?
#
loop_
_entity_poly.entity_id
_entity_poly.type
_entity_poly.pdbx_seq_one_letter_code
_entity_poly.pdbx_strand_id
1 'polypeptide(L)'
;MSEKVSKQYTFKDGEWIVVGWAEGKMETDRENDKGQKVVVMQPYYQLFVLSPVSSYKSDNYNANGLKAEKLRCVSNAVWRDIRPFEVVKLYFDEKKRVSLAASTGVSVELNEVSF
;
A
#
# COMPACT_ATOMS: atom_id res chain seq x y z
N MET A 1 0.99 10.38 32.53
CA MET A 1 1.50 9.62 31.65
C MET A 1 0.55 8.81 30.99
N SER A 2 0.51 8.94 29.87
CA SER A 2 -0.41 8.20 29.32
C SER A 2 0.08 6.87 29.20
N GLU A 3 -0.60 6.01 29.60
CA GLU A 3 -0.39 4.80 29.35
C GLU A 3 -0.58 4.59 28.01
N LYS A 4 0.33 4.45 27.32
CA LYS A 4 0.25 3.92 26.10
C LYS A 4 -0.05 2.57 26.29
N VAL A 5 -1.23 2.30 26.39
CA VAL A 5 -1.64 1.00 26.37
C VAL A 5 -1.18 0.51 25.07
N SER A 6 -0.38 -0.48 25.02
CA SER A 6 0.03 -1.05 23.79
C SER A 6 -1.15 -1.74 23.21
N LYS A 7 -2.09 -0.98 22.73
CA LYS A 7 -3.17 -1.58 22.05
C LYS A 7 -2.78 -1.69 20.64
N GLN A 8 -2.86 -2.84 20.09
CA GLN A 8 -2.72 -3.01 18.68
C GLN A 8 -3.90 -2.33 18.02
N TYR A 9 -3.64 -1.65 16.94
CA TYR A 9 -4.72 -1.04 16.18
C TYR A 9 -5.61 -2.14 15.62
N THR A 10 -6.91 -1.96 15.76
CA THR A 10 -7.87 -2.92 15.23
C THR A 10 -8.31 -2.43 13.86
N PHE A 11 -7.94 -3.19 12.83
CA PHE A 11 -8.31 -2.84 11.47
C PHE A 11 -9.78 -3.14 11.21
N LYS A 12 -10.40 -2.26 10.47
CA LYS A 12 -11.72 -2.51 9.92
C LYS A 12 -11.53 -3.01 8.49
N ASP A 13 -12.59 -3.55 7.90
CA ASP A 13 -12.51 -4.07 6.56
C ASP A 13 -12.07 -3.00 5.57
N GLY A 14 -11.13 -3.35 4.72
CA GLY A 14 -10.66 -2.43 3.70
C GLY A 14 -9.66 -1.38 4.15
N GLU A 15 -9.17 -1.49 5.39
CA GLU A 15 -8.21 -0.53 5.91
C GLU A 15 -6.77 -1.02 5.76
N TRP A 16 -5.87 -0.07 5.54
CA TRP A 16 -4.45 -0.31 5.36
C TRP A 16 -3.67 0.79 6.08
N ILE A 17 -2.46 0.48 6.50
CA ILE A 17 -1.56 1.50 7.04
C ILE A 17 -0.54 1.83 5.96
N VAL A 18 -0.41 3.10 5.60
CA VAL A 18 0.57 3.54 4.61
C VAL A 18 1.89 3.75 5.30
N VAL A 19 2.93 3.09 4.84
CA VAL A 19 4.26 3.20 5.44
C VAL A 19 5.28 3.84 4.50
N GLY A 20 4.96 3.98 3.23
CA GLY A 20 5.88 4.63 2.31
C GLY A 20 5.36 4.64 0.89
N TRP A 21 6.11 5.25 0.01
CA TRP A 21 5.79 5.28 -1.40
C TRP A 21 7.08 5.40 -2.21
N ALA A 22 6.99 5.06 -3.48
CA ALA A 22 8.10 5.22 -4.39
C ALA A 22 7.57 5.59 -5.77
N GLU A 23 8.33 6.37 -6.50
CA GLU A 23 8.00 6.68 -7.87
C GLU A 23 9.28 6.73 -8.68
N GLY A 24 9.18 6.43 -9.94
CA GLY A 24 10.33 6.43 -10.81
C GLY A 24 9.93 6.20 -12.24
N LYS A 25 10.89 5.89 -13.06
CA LYS A 25 10.66 5.58 -14.47
C LYS A 25 11.40 4.30 -14.79
N MET A 26 10.80 3.48 -15.64
CA MET A 26 11.44 2.26 -16.08
C MET A 26 11.40 2.22 -17.59
N GLU A 27 12.40 1.55 -18.17
CA GLU A 27 12.43 1.38 -19.61
C GLU A 27 11.50 0.25 -19.98
N THR A 28 10.68 0.50 -20.99
CA THR A 28 9.81 -0.54 -21.54
C THR A 28 9.95 -0.53 -23.03
N ASP A 29 9.83 -1.73 -23.63
CA ASP A 29 9.88 -1.84 -25.06
C ASP A 29 8.46 -1.73 -25.60
N ARG A 30 8.29 -0.93 -26.62
CA ARG A 30 7.00 -0.82 -27.30
C ARG A 30 7.22 -0.85 -28.79
N GLU A 31 6.20 -1.24 -29.53
CA GLU A 31 6.25 -1.17 -30.97
C GLU A 31 5.67 0.16 -31.39
N ASN A 32 6.37 0.83 -32.32
CA ASN A 32 5.82 2.05 -32.90
C ASN A 32 4.89 1.70 -34.07
N ASP A 33 4.35 2.68 -34.75
CA ASP A 33 3.43 2.48 -35.86
C ASP A 33 4.04 1.73 -37.03
N LYS A 34 5.35 1.66 -37.09
CA LYS A 34 6.06 0.95 -38.16
C LYS A 34 6.49 -0.44 -37.74
N GLY A 35 6.03 -0.92 -36.60
CA GLY A 35 6.38 -2.23 -36.09
C GLY A 35 7.79 -2.33 -35.53
N GLN A 36 8.44 -1.22 -35.28
CA GLN A 36 9.79 -1.22 -34.75
C GLN A 36 9.73 -1.14 -33.23
N LYS A 37 10.63 -1.85 -32.57
CA LYS A 37 10.71 -1.79 -31.12
C LYS A 37 11.42 -0.52 -30.74
N VAL A 38 10.81 0.25 -29.87
CA VAL A 38 11.40 1.46 -29.32
C VAL A 38 11.38 1.37 -27.82
N VAL A 39 12.39 1.97 -27.20
CA VAL A 39 12.46 2.00 -25.73
C VAL A 39 11.81 3.30 -25.29
N VAL A 40 10.86 3.20 -24.39
CA VAL A 40 10.21 4.38 -23.81
C VAL A 40 10.37 4.34 -22.31
N MET A 41 10.46 5.51 -21.70
CA MET A 41 10.53 5.62 -20.25
C MET A 41 9.10 5.74 -19.76
N GLN A 42 8.71 4.77 -18.95
CA GLN A 42 7.35 4.73 -18.40
C GLN A 42 7.39 5.02 -16.91
N PRO A 43 6.63 5.99 -16.44
CA PRO A 43 6.61 6.25 -15.01
C PRO A 43 5.89 5.15 -14.26
N TYR A 44 6.30 4.90 -13.02
CA TYR A 44 5.61 3.98 -12.14
C TYR A 44 5.44 4.60 -10.78
N TYR A 45 4.40 4.19 -10.09
CA TYR A 45 4.04 4.71 -8.79
C TYR A 45 3.68 3.54 -7.89
N GLN A 46 4.26 3.50 -6.71
CA GLN A 46 4.07 2.40 -5.78
C GLN A 46 3.77 2.89 -4.39
N LEU A 47 2.89 2.20 -3.71
CA LEU A 47 2.53 2.52 -2.34
C LEU A 47 2.88 1.30 -1.50
N PHE A 48 3.56 1.53 -0.38
CA PHE A 48 3.90 0.45 0.54
C PHE A 48 2.96 0.52 1.73
N VAL A 49 2.30 -0.58 2.00
CA VAL A 49 1.24 -0.63 3.01
C VAL A 49 1.36 -1.86 3.87
N LEU A 50 0.75 -1.79 5.04
CA LEU A 50 0.60 -2.93 5.93
C LEU A 50 -0.88 -3.26 6.05
N SER A 51 -1.18 -4.55 6.10
CA SER A 51 -2.54 -5.02 6.31
C SER A 51 -2.51 -6.23 7.22
N PRO A 52 -3.62 -6.56 7.88
CA PRO A 52 -3.63 -7.73 8.73
C PRO A 52 -3.57 -9.01 7.91
N VAL A 53 -2.80 -9.96 8.41
CA VAL A 53 -2.78 -11.29 7.85
C VAL A 53 -4.01 -12.02 8.36
N SER A 54 -4.63 -12.81 7.51
CA SER A 54 -5.76 -13.60 7.94
C SER A 54 -5.31 -14.57 9.04
N SER A 55 -5.99 -14.58 10.16
CA SER A 55 -5.67 -15.47 11.27
C SER A 55 -6.21 -16.87 10.96
N TYR A 56 -5.50 -17.59 10.13
CA TYR A 56 -5.91 -18.90 9.71
C TYR A 56 -4.87 -19.92 10.18
N LYS A 57 -5.29 -21.00 10.71
CA LYS A 57 -4.39 -22.05 11.17
C LYS A 57 -4.85 -23.40 10.65
N SER A 58 -3.94 -24.14 10.05
CA SER A 58 -4.19 -25.51 9.67
C SER A 58 -2.94 -26.32 9.99
N ASP A 59 -2.93 -27.59 9.70
CA ASP A 59 -1.77 -28.43 9.95
C ASP A 59 -0.55 -27.95 9.16
N ASN A 60 -0.78 -27.28 8.06
CA ASN A 60 0.30 -26.84 7.18
C ASN A 60 0.50 -25.33 7.13
N TYR A 61 -0.26 -24.57 7.88
CA TYR A 61 -0.18 -23.11 7.78
C TYR A 61 -0.62 -22.44 9.07
N ASN A 62 0.13 -21.44 9.47
CA ASN A 62 -0.22 -20.65 10.63
C ASN A 62 0.20 -19.21 10.34
N ALA A 63 -0.70 -18.27 10.48
CA ALA A 63 -0.42 -16.87 10.19
C ALA A 63 -1.06 -15.95 11.20
N ASN A 64 -0.37 -14.88 11.52
CA ASN A 64 -0.85 -13.87 12.44
C ASN A 64 -0.06 -12.58 12.23
N GLY A 65 -0.62 -11.44 12.58
CA GLY A 65 0.08 -10.16 12.55
C GLY A 65 -0.21 -9.36 11.29
N LEU A 66 0.78 -8.60 10.87
CA LEU A 66 0.66 -7.71 9.71
C LEU A 66 1.55 -8.20 8.59
N LYS A 67 1.14 -7.92 7.38
CA LYS A 67 1.96 -8.19 6.20
C LYS A 67 2.21 -6.91 5.46
N ALA A 68 3.34 -6.82 4.80
CA ALA A 68 3.70 -5.67 3.98
C ALA A 68 3.37 -5.98 2.53
N GLU A 69 2.83 -5.01 1.84
CA GLU A 69 2.50 -5.17 0.43
C GLU A 69 2.93 -3.95 -0.35
N LYS A 70 3.27 -4.17 -1.62
CA LYS A 70 3.59 -3.12 -2.55
C LYS A 70 2.47 -3.08 -3.57
N LEU A 71 1.82 -1.95 -3.68
CA LEU A 71 0.69 -1.79 -4.58
C LEU A 71 0.99 -0.75 -5.64
N ARG A 72 0.56 -1.00 -6.86
CA ARG A 72 0.72 -0.02 -7.93
C ARG A 72 -0.37 1.03 -7.81
N CYS A 73 -0.01 2.27 -8.13
CA CYS A 73 -0.94 3.39 -8.09
C CYS A 73 -1.06 4.02 -9.47
N VAL A 74 -2.16 4.72 -9.69
CA VAL A 74 -2.40 5.40 -10.97
C VAL A 74 -1.54 6.65 -11.11
N SER A 75 -1.18 7.29 -10.00
CA SER A 75 -0.34 8.49 -10.01
C SER A 75 0.12 8.80 -8.58
N ASN A 76 0.97 9.80 -8.44
CA ASN A 76 1.42 10.23 -7.12
C ASN A 76 0.34 11.00 -6.35
N ALA A 77 -0.75 11.36 -6.99
CA ALA A 77 -1.85 12.01 -6.29
C ALA A 77 -2.47 11.11 -5.23
N VAL A 78 -2.29 9.78 -5.36
CA VAL A 78 -2.83 8.82 -4.40
C VAL A 78 -2.29 9.07 -3.00
N TRP A 79 -1.00 9.40 -2.88
CA TRP A 79 -0.40 9.57 -1.55
C TRP A 79 -0.11 11.02 -1.17
N ARG A 80 -0.45 11.96 -2.04
CA ARG A 80 -0.07 13.36 -1.85
C ARG A 80 -0.45 13.93 -0.49
N ASP A 81 -1.62 13.57 -0.02
CA ASP A 81 -2.14 14.09 1.24
C ASP A 81 -2.14 13.07 2.36
N ILE A 82 -1.41 11.96 2.18
CA ILE A 82 -1.36 10.89 3.17
C ILE A 82 -0.07 11.00 3.96
N ARG A 83 -0.17 10.90 5.27
CA ARG A 83 0.99 10.95 6.15
C ARG A 83 1.50 9.54 6.42
N PRO A 84 2.77 9.39 6.77
CA PRO A 84 3.29 8.07 7.14
C PRO A 84 2.50 7.49 8.31
N PHE A 85 2.24 6.22 8.26
CA PHE A 85 1.49 5.46 9.27
C PHE A 85 0.04 5.89 9.42
N GLU A 86 -0.50 6.55 8.41
CA GLU A 86 -1.91 6.89 8.38
C GLU A 86 -2.71 5.68 7.93
N VAL A 87 -3.87 5.46 8.56
CA VAL A 87 -4.80 4.41 8.18
C VAL A 87 -5.70 4.93 7.09
N VAL A 88 -5.76 4.21 6.00
CA VAL A 88 -6.51 4.63 4.82
C VAL A 88 -7.39 3.51 4.30
N LYS A 89 -8.41 3.87 3.55
CA LYS A 89 -9.15 2.93 2.75
C LYS A 89 -8.69 3.11 1.32
N LEU A 90 -8.42 2.01 0.63
CA LEU A 90 -7.92 2.06 -0.73
C LEU A 90 -9.00 1.64 -1.70
N TYR A 91 -9.05 2.34 -2.81
CA TYR A 91 -9.96 2.03 -3.89
C TYR A 91 -9.12 1.71 -5.13
N PHE A 92 -9.52 0.70 -5.86
CA PHE A 92 -8.76 0.17 -6.97
C PHE A 92 -9.52 0.37 -8.27
N ASP A 93 -8.78 0.57 -9.35
CA ASP A 93 -9.38 0.68 -10.67
C ASP A 93 -9.55 -0.73 -11.27
N GLU A 94 -10.04 -0.81 -12.50
CA GLU A 94 -10.25 -2.08 -13.15
C GLU A 94 -8.98 -2.85 -13.45
N LYS A 95 -7.83 -2.18 -13.43
CA LYS A 95 -6.53 -2.81 -13.62
C LYS A 95 -5.86 -3.13 -12.28
N LYS A 96 -6.61 -3.05 -11.21
CA LYS A 96 -6.15 -3.34 -9.85
C LYS A 96 -5.04 -2.41 -9.37
N ARG A 97 -5.02 -1.18 -9.87
CA ARG A 97 -4.12 -0.14 -9.37
C ARG A 97 -4.88 0.72 -8.37
N VAL A 98 -4.17 1.21 -7.36
CA VAL A 98 -4.80 2.10 -6.39
C VAL A 98 -5.14 3.41 -7.09
N SER A 99 -6.41 3.76 -7.10
CA SER A 99 -6.89 5.00 -7.73
C SER A 99 -7.14 6.08 -6.69
N LEU A 100 -7.37 5.71 -5.45
CA LEU A 100 -7.66 6.66 -4.39
C LEU A 100 -7.30 6.04 -3.05
N ALA A 101 -6.65 6.82 -2.19
CA ALA A 101 -6.44 6.46 -0.80
C ALA A 101 -7.20 7.50 0.04
N ALA A 102 -8.22 7.05 0.73
CA ALA A 102 -9.04 7.93 1.54
C ALA A 102 -8.62 7.83 3.00
N SER A 103 -8.18 8.94 3.58
CA SER A 103 -7.75 8.95 4.96
C SER A 103 -8.92 8.69 5.89
N THR A 104 -8.70 7.89 6.92
CA THR A 104 -9.69 7.68 7.97
C THR A 104 -9.54 8.71 9.08
N GLY A 105 -8.48 9.54 9.01
CA GLY A 105 -8.19 10.51 10.07
C GLY A 105 -7.42 9.88 11.23
N VAL A 106 -7.05 8.61 11.13
CA VAL A 106 -6.34 7.91 12.19
C VAL A 106 -4.92 7.63 11.73
N SER A 107 -3.96 7.91 12.59
CA SER A 107 -2.57 7.56 12.36
C SER A 107 -2.10 6.68 13.50
N VAL A 108 -1.27 5.69 13.21
CA VAL A 108 -0.72 4.84 14.27
C VAL A 108 0.73 5.23 14.49
N GLU A 109 1.17 5.13 15.72
CA GLU A 109 2.55 5.42 16.02
C GLU A 109 3.38 4.16 15.84
N LEU A 110 4.64 4.33 15.51
CA LEU A 110 5.51 3.22 15.24
C LEU A 110 5.57 2.24 16.39
N ASN A 111 5.52 2.73 17.60
CA ASN A 111 5.57 1.87 18.79
C ASN A 111 4.28 1.12 19.03
N GLU A 112 3.23 1.40 18.25
CA GLU A 112 1.99 0.67 18.35
C GLU A 112 1.88 -0.43 17.30
N VAL A 113 2.88 -0.49 16.41
CA VAL A 113 2.89 -1.50 15.37
C VAL A 113 3.69 -2.69 15.88
N SER A 114 3.05 -3.83 15.88
CA SER A 114 3.70 -5.04 16.35
C SER A 114 4.17 -5.82 15.15
N PHE A 115 5.40 -6.19 15.17
CA PHE A 115 5.97 -6.96 14.07
C PHE A 115 6.27 -8.38 14.51
#